data_1e76a013ca8879ddb0e86aa338773038
#
_entry.id   1e76a013ca8879ddb0e86aa338773038
#
_cell.length_a   1.000
_cell.length_b   1.000
_cell.length_c   1.000
_cell.angle_alpha   90.00
_cell.angle_beta   90.00
_cell.angle_gamma   90.00
#
_symmetry.space_group_name_H-M   'P 1'
#
loop_
_entity.id
_entity.type
_entity.pdbx_description
1 polymer ?
#
loop_
_entity_poly.entity_id
_entity_poly.type
_entity_poly.pdbx_seq_one_letter_code
_entity_poly.pdbx_strand_id
1 'polypeptide(L)'
;MSQDQRRLVKVNQSTQNSLLLVAINQRRSIVGKVGNLYTYLAPSHVCDGVGVFALTTIPESFTIWPVTKEQISKHEWSSIPKEIHSHVESLTFCNEEAFWLDCDLDRMYAAYYVNHSNNANVRLGELGEYITTRVIQKDEEILFNYPLEHQIWK
;
A
#
# COMPACT_ATOMS: atom_id res chain seq x y z
N MET A 1 49.44 16.17 21.76
CA MET A 1 47.98 16.28 21.86
C MET A 1 47.60 16.33 23.33
N SER A 2 46.91 17.40 23.74
CA SER A 2 46.50 17.59 25.15
C SER A 2 45.36 16.60 25.51
N GLN A 3 45.20 16.35 26.83
CA GLN A 3 44.09 15.49 27.30
C GLN A 3 42.72 16.03 26.92
N ASP A 4 42.56 17.34 26.78
CA ASP A 4 41.33 17.99 26.33
C ASP A 4 41.00 17.71 24.85
N GLN A 5 41.99 17.65 23.99
CA GLN A 5 41.75 17.28 22.57
C GLN A 5 41.29 15.83 22.41
N ARG A 6 41.77 14.91 23.24
CA ARG A 6 41.29 13.51 23.22
C ARG A 6 39.87 13.38 23.76
N ARG A 7 39.45 14.25 24.68
CA ARG A 7 38.09 14.25 25.24
C ARG A 7 37.07 14.78 24.23
N LEU A 8 37.43 15.84 23.48
CA LEU A 8 36.57 16.38 22.40
C LEU A 8 36.39 15.41 21.24
N VAL A 9 37.45 14.69 20.85
CA VAL A 9 37.36 13.66 19.81
C VAL A 9 36.46 12.49 20.24
N LYS A 10 36.52 12.06 21.50
CA LYS A 10 35.66 11.00 22.04
C LYS A 10 34.17 11.42 22.11
N VAL A 11 33.90 12.66 22.50
CA VAL A 11 32.53 13.21 22.57
C VAL A 11 31.94 13.31 21.15
N ASN A 12 32.74 13.74 20.16
CA ASN A 12 32.29 13.86 18.78
C ASN A 12 31.98 12.48 18.13
N GLN A 13 32.78 11.47 18.44
CA GLN A 13 32.54 10.09 17.97
C GLN A 13 31.28 9.48 18.59
N SER A 14 31.03 9.72 19.88
CA SER A 14 29.85 9.28 20.60
C SER A 14 28.56 9.94 20.01
N THR A 15 28.63 11.23 19.71
CA THR A 15 27.52 11.99 19.12
C THR A 15 27.25 11.55 17.66
N GLN A 16 28.31 11.33 16.88
CA GLN A 16 28.17 10.79 15.51
C GLN A 16 27.60 9.38 15.49
N ASN A 17 28.02 8.51 16.40
CA ASN A 17 27.46 7.16 16.52
C ASN A 17 26.00 7.18 16.97
N SER A 18 25.60 8.11 17.85
CA SER A 18 24.21 8.28 18.26
C SER A 18 23.33 8.80 17.11
N LEU A 19 23.82 9.76 16.32
CA LEU A 19 23.12 10.27 15.13
C LEU A 19 23.04 9.20 14.04
N LEU A 20 24.07 8.39 13.87
CA LEU A 20 24.09 7.27 12.93
C LEU A 20 23.09 6.17 13.36
N LEU A 21 23.01 5.86 14.66
CA LEU A 21 22.03 4.91 15.20
C LEU A 21 20.59 5.42 15.07
N VAL A 22 20.34 6.71 15.27
CA VAL A 22 19.02 7.32 15.04
C VAL A 22 18.68 7.29 13.56
N ALA A 23 19.62 7.61 12.67
CA ALA A 23 19.41 7.53 11.21
C ALA A 23 19.20 6.08 10.73
N ILE A 24 19.89 5.11 11.31
CA ILE A 24 19.71 3.68 11.02
C ILE A 24 18.34 3.20 11.54
N ASN A 25 17.91 3.64 12.74
CA ASN A 25 16.59 3.30 13.28
C ASN A 25 15.46 3.99 12.52
N GLN A 26 15.62 5.23 12.05
CA GLN A 26 14.67 5.88 11.15
C GLN A 26 14.64 5.19 9.77
N ARG A 27 15.78 4.76 9.23
CA ARG A 27 15.83 3.94 8.01
C ARG A 27 15.22 2.55 8.21
N ARG A 28 15.33 1.95 9.41
CA ARG A 28 14.65 0.68 9.72
C ARG A 28 13.13 0.83 9.75
N SER A 29 12.58 1.97 10.17
CA SER A 29 11.14 2.22 10.07
C SER A 29 10.66 2.44 8.63
N ILE A 30 11.53 2.94 7.74
CA ILE A 30 11.29 3.04 6.29
C ILE A 30 11.54 1.67 5.62
N VAL A 31 12.57 0.95 6.02
CA VAL A 31 12.87 -0.42 5.54
C VAL A 31 11.80 -1.44 5.99
N GLY A 32 11.11 -1.21 7.10
CA GLY A 32 9.93 -2.00 7.49
C GLY A 32 8.77 -1.91 6.48
N LYS A 33 8.69 -0.82 5.70
CA LYS A 33 7.74 -0.71 4.57
C LYS A 33 8.27 -1.32 3.26
N VAL A 34 9.57 -1.47 3.09
CA VAL A 34 10.18 -2.17 1.95
C VAL A 34 10.16 -3.70 2.14
N GLY A 35 10.00 -4.19 3.37
CA GLY A 35 9.92 -5.62 3.69
C GLY A 35 8.67 -6.35 3.17
N ASN A 36 7.70 -5.62 2.60
CA ASN A 36 6.44 -6.17 2.08
C ASN A 36 6.31 -6.02 0.56
N LEU A 37 7.41 -6.10 -0.18
CA LEU A 37 7.37 -6.10 -1.64
C LEU A 37 7.00 -7.51 -2.14
N TYR A 38 5.69 -7.79 -2.17
CA TYR A 38 5.16 -9.06 -2.67
C TYR A 38 4.67 -8.98 -4.11
N THR A 39 4.62 -7.78 -4.71
CA THR A 39 3.94 -7.54 -5.97
C THR A 39 4.73 -6.61 -6.89
N TYR A 40 4.43 -6.69 -8.19
CA TYR A 40 4.94 -5.80 -9.24
C TYR A 40 3.84 -5.51 -10.26
N LEU A 41 4.00 -4.46 -11.06
CA LEU A 41 3.08 -4.10 -12.13
C LEU A 41 3.59 -4.63 -13.47
N ALA A 42 2.67 -5.21 -14.27
CA ALA A 42 2.94 -5.68 -15.62
C ALA A 42 1.66 -5.54 -16.48
N PRO A 43 1.73 -5.74 -17.81
CA PRO A 43 0.52 -5.82 -18.64
C PRO A 43 -0.43 -6.89 -18.10
N SER A 44 -1.72 -6.53 -17.94
CA SER A 44 -2.73 -7.44 -17.41
C SER A 44 -3.02 -8.60 -18.36
N HIS A 45 -3.40 -9.75 -17.81
CA HIS A 45 -3.88 -10.90 -18.57
C HIS A 45 -5.41 -10.88 -18.81
N VAL A 46 -6.13 -9.98 -18.13
CA VAL A 46 -7.61 -9.95 -18.14
C VAL A 46 -8.18 -8.68 -18.77
N CYS A 47 -7.37 -7.65 -19.03
CA CYS A 47 -7.79 -6.41 -19.69
C CYS A 47 -6.66 -5.75 -20.48
N ASP A 48 -6.99 -4.77 -21.33
CA ASP A 48 -6.02 -3.89 -22.01
C ASP A 48 -5.52 -2.82 -21.03
N GLY A 49 -4.59 -3.18 -20.17
CA GLY A 49 -4.08 -2.28 -19.14
C GLY A 49 -2.97 -2.89 -18.31
N VAL A 50 -2.80 -2.33 -17.12
CA VAL A 50 -1.82 -2.77 -16.13
C VAL A 50 -2.52 -3.66 -15.10
N GLY A 51 -1.86 -4.73 -14.70
CA GLY A 51 -2.27 -5.61 -13.61
C GLY A 51 -1.19 -5.74 -12.55
N VAL A 52 -1.56 -6.30 -11.42
CA VAL A 52 -0.69 -6.55 -10.27
C VAL A 52 -0.35 -8.03 -10.23
N PHE A 53 0.93 -8.34 -10.17
CA PHE A 53 1.44 -9.71 -10.20
C PHE A 53 2.21 -10.04 -8.93
N ALA A 54 2.14 -11.30 -8.53
CA ALA A 54 2.89 -11.80 -7.39
C ALA A 54 4.39 -11.91 -7.74
N LEU A 55 5.25 -11.22 -6.99
CA LEU A 55 6.70 -11.29 -7.15
C LEU A 55 7.29 -12.61 -6.62
N THR A 56 6.60 -13.24 -5.69
CA THR A 56 6.92 -14.53 -5.07
C THR A 56 5.62 -15.26 -4.77
N THR A 57 5.69 -16.54 -4.43
CA THR A 57 4.51 -17.28 -3.94
C THR A 57 3.97 -16.65 -2.67
N ILE A 58 2.67 -16.32 -2.65
CA ILE A 58 1.96 -15.72 -1.52
C ILE A 58 1.04 -16.80 -0.93
N PRO A 59 1.11 -17.07 0.38
CA PRO A 59 0.27 -18.09 1.02
C PRO A 59 -1.20 -17.67 1.08
N GLU A 60 -2.10 -18.62 1.27
CA GLU A 60 -3.51 -18.38 1.58
C GLU A 60 -3.70 -17.62 2.90
N SER A 61 -4.77 -16.83 3.00
CA SER A 61 -5.11 -16.02 4.18
C SER A 61 -4.06 -14.98 4.56
N PHE A 62 -3.26 -14.54 3.58
CA PHE A 62 -2.22 -13.53 3.75
C PHE A 62 -2.76 -12.15 3.39
N THR A 63 -2.51 -11.13 4.23
CA THR A 63 -2.82 -9.73 3.93
C THR A 63 -1.69 -9.11 3.13
N ILE A 64 -1.95 -8.78 1.85
CA ILE A 64 -0.92 -8.25 0.94
C ILE A 64 -0.61 -6.78 1.25
N TRP A 65 -1.63 -5.96 1.40
CA TRP A 65 -1.52 -4.53 1.74
C TRP A 65 -2.35 -4.25 2.99
N PRO A 66 -1.74 -4.34 4.18
CA PRO A 66 -2.43 -4.04 5.43
C PRO A 66 -2.81 -2.54 5.48
N VAL A 67 -4.06 -2.28 5.83
CA VAL A 67 -4.62 -0.94 6.02
C VAL A 67 -5.02 -0.77 7.48
N THR A 68 -4.84 0.42 8.05
CA THR A 68 -5.36 0.76 9.38
C THR A 68 -6.45 1.81 9.27
N LYS A 69 -7.34 1.89 10.29
CA LYS A 69 -8.44 2.88 10.29
C LYS A 69 -7.95 4.31 10.17
N GLU A 70 -6.79 4.61 10.75
CA GLU A 70 -6.18 5.94 10.75
C GLU A 70 -5.66 6.33 9.36
N GLN A 71 -5.46 5.36 8.46
CA GLN A 71 -5.04 5.62 7.09
C GLN A 71 -6.22 5.95 6.16
N ILE A 72 -7.45 5.53 6.54
CA ILE A 72 -8.64 5.74 5.72
C ILE A 72 -9.22 7.11 6.02
N SER A 73 -9.34 7.96 5.02
CA SER A 73 -9.97 9.27 5.09
C SER A 73 -11.24 9.32 4.24
N LYS A 74 -12.31 9.87 4.82
CA LYS A 74 -13.58 10.14 4.10
C LYS A 74 -13.51 11.54 3.49
N HIS A 75 -13.88 11.65 2.24
CA HIS A 75 -13.95 12.90 1.48
C HIS A 75 -15.34 13.06 0.87
N GLU A 76 -15.89 14.27 0.93
CA GLU A 76 -17.14 14.59 0.25
C GLU A 76 -16.88 14.92 -1.23
N TRP A 77 -17.80 14.57 -2.11
CA TRP A 77 -17.71 14.91 -3.54
C TRP A 77 -17.59 16.41 -3.81
N SER A 78 -18.16 17.24 -2.91
CA SER A 78 -18.07 18.69 -2.97
C SER A 78 -16.65 19.24 -2.76
N SER A 79 -15.72 18.42 -2.22
CA SER A 79 -14.34 18.83 -1.95
C SER A 79 -13.44 18.80 -3.18
N ILE A 80 -13.91 18.23 -4.30
CA ILE A 80 -13.14 18.11 -5.53
C ILE A 80 -13.93 18.64 -6.75
N PRO A 81 -13.25 19.09 -7.82
CA PRO A 81 -13.89 19.53 -9.07
C PRO A 81 -14.72 18.41 -9.71
N LYS A 82 -15.91 18.75 -10.23
CA LYS A 82 -16.81 17.77 -10.88
C LYS A 82 -16.18 17.06 -12.07
N GLU A 83 -15.26 17.73 -12.75
CA GLU A 83 -14.57 17.22 -13.93
C GLU A 83 -13.75 15.96 -13.65
N ILE A 84 -13.34 15.75 -12.39
CA ILE A 84 -12.54 14.58 -11.99
C ILE A 84 -13.35 13.52 -11.24
N HIS A 85 -14.66 13.72 -10.99
CA HIS A 85 -15.48 12.77 -10.23
C HIS A 85 -15.43 11.37 -10.83
N SER A 86 -15.66 11.22 -12.14
CA SER A 86 -15.64 9.90 -12.79
C SER A 86 -14.30 9.20 -12.70
N HIS A 87 -13.20 9.98 -12.69
CA HIS A 87 -11.86 9.43 -12.51
C HIS A 87 -11.67 8.92 -11.08
N VAL A 88 -12.06 9.71 -10.07
CA VAL A 88 -11.97 9.31 -8.67
C VAL A 88 -12.88 8.10 -8.38
N GLU A 89 -14.11 8.09 -8.93
CA GLU A 89 -15.06 6.98 -8.81
C GLU A 89 -14.48 5.66 -9.35
N SER A 90 -13.73 5.71 -10.45
CA SER A 90 -13.09 4.52 -11.03
C SER A 90 -11.94 3.95 -10.21
N LEU A 91 -11.42 4.71 -9.25
CA LEU A 91 -10.21 4.38 -8.49
C LEU A 91 -10.46 4.11 -7.00
N THR A 92 -11.64 4.51 -6.48
CA THR A 92 -11.87 4.54 -5.04
C THR A 92 -13.16 3.83 -4.65
N PHE A 93 -13.26 3.45 -3.38
CA PHE A 93 -14.55 3.09 -2.80
C PHE A 93 -15.37 4.36 -2.61
N CYS A 94 -16.60 4.37 -3.12
CA CYS A 94 -17.47 5.54 -3.06
C CYS A 94 -18.94 5.16 -2.97
N ASN A 95 -19.75 6.15 -2.55
CA ASN A 95 -21.20 6.14 -2.64
C ASN A 95 -21.69 7.50 -3.16
N GLU A 96 -23.00 7.75 -3.13
CA GLU A 96 -23.58 9.01 -3.60
C GLU A 96 -23.11 10.24 -2.83
N GLU A 97 -22.68 10.09 -1.57
CA GLU A 97 -22.30 11.20 -0.68
C GLU A 97 -20.79 11.44 -0.64
N ALA A 98 -19.98 10.38 -0.70
CA ALA A 98 -18.55 10.43 -0.36
C ALA A 98 -17.73 9.37 -1.06
N PHE A 99 -16.42 9.56 -1.00
CA PHE A 99 -15.41 8.56 -1.38
C PHE A 99 -14.37 8.41 -0.26
N TRP A 100 -13.67 7.27 -0.24
CA TRP A 100 -12.69 6.94 0.79
C TRP A 100 -11.32 6.68 0.17
N LEU A 101 -10.30 7.29 0.78
CA LEU A 101 -8.90 7.15 0.38
C LEU A 101 -8.08 6.63 1.55
N ASP A 102 -7.15 5.74 1.28
CA ASP A 102 -6.11 5.29 2.18
C ASP A 102 -4.71 5.87 1.86
N CYS A 103 -4.64 6.67 0.79
CA CYS A 103 -3.45 7.42 0.39
C CYS A 103 -3.85 8.65 -0.44
N ASP A 104 -2.89 9.54 -0.69
CA ASP A 104 -3.06 10.63 -1.64
C ASP A 104 -3.19 10.07 -3.07
N LEU A 105 -4.11 10.61 -3.89
CA LEU A 105 -4.30 10.18 -5.29
C LEU A 105 -3.01 10.29 -6.13
N ASP A 106 -2.12 11.23 -5.80
CA ASP A 106 -0.80 11.36 -6.44
C ASP A 106 0.22 10.29 -6.00
N ARG A 107 -0.12 9.45 -5.02
CA ARG A 107 0.75 8.44 -4.43
C ARG A 107 0.14 7.06 -4.41
N MET A 108 -0.68 6.77 -5.39
CA MET A 108 -1.34 5.47 -5.52
C MET A 108 -0.32 4.33 -5.55
N TYR A 109 -0.59 3.29 -4.77
CA TYR A 109 0.24 2.09 -4.73
C TYR A 109 -0.40 0.94 -5.54
N ALA A 110 0.29 -0.18 -5.66
CA ALA A 110 -0.10 -1.28 -6.55
C ALA A 110 -1.54 -1.79 -6.35
N ALA A 111 -2.11 -1.69 -5.16
CA ALA A 111 -3.47 -2.14 -4.87
C ALA A 111 -4.54 -1.50 -5.78
N TYR A 112 -4.34 -0.27 -6.22
CA TYR A 112 -5.25 0.46 -7.10
C TYR A 112 -5.30 -0.08 -8.54
N TYR A 113 -4.37 -0.97 -8.90
CA TYR A 113 -4.27 -1.60 -10.22
C TYR A 113 -4.71 -3.07 -10.21
N VAL A 114 -5.35 -3.52 -9.12
CA VAL A 114 -5.90 -4.89 -9.04
C VAL A 114 -7.16 -4.96 -9.88
N ASN A 115 -7.15 -5.82 -10.91
CA ASN A 115 -8.23 -5.94 -11.86
C ASN A 115 -9.36 -6.86 -11.38
N HIS A 116 -10.53 -6.72 -12.03
CA HIS A 116 -11.69 -7.57 -11.78
C HIS A 116 -11.55 -8.96 -12.40
N SER A 117 -12.01 -9.97 -11.64
CA SER A 117 -12.30 -11.30 -12.18
C SER A 117 -13.36 -12.01 -11.35
N ASN A 118 -14.26 -12.74 -12.01
CA ASN A 118 -15.17 -13.66 -11.33
C ASN A 118 -14.44 -14.84 -10.68
N ASN A 119 -13.20 -15.14 -11.11
CA ASN A 119 -12.30 -16.12 -10.50
C ASN A 119 -11.21 -15.41 -9.70
N ALA A 120 -11.64 -14.58 -8.74
CA ALA A 120 -10.76 -13.82 -7.88
C ALA A 120 -9.87 -14.71 -6.99
N ASN A 121 -8.65 -14.26 -6.71
CA ASN A 121 -7.72 -14.92 -5.79
C ASN A 121 -7.47 -14.11 -4.51
N VAL A 122 -8.10 -12.92 -4.41
CA VAL A 122 -8.15 -12.14 -3.17
C VAL A 122 -9.58 -11.70 -2.88
N ARG A 123 -9.84 -11.34 -1.63
CA ARG A 123 -11.04 -10.66 -1.14
C ARG A 123 -10.64 -9.44 -0.33
N LEU A 124 -11.57 -8.51 -0.11
CA LEU A 124 -11.36 -7.43 0.85
C LEU A 124 -11.63 -7.89 2.28
N GLY A 125 -10.86 -7.38 3.21
CA GLY A 125 -11.12 -7.44 4.64
C GLY A 125 -12.00 -6.28 5.10
N GLU A 126 -12.20 -6.16 6.42
CA GLU A 126 -13.09 -5.16 7.02
C GLU A 126 -12.66 -3.71 6.79
N LEU A 127 -11.38 -3.44 6.58
CA LEU A 127 -10.80 -2.13 6.33
C LEU A 127 -10.43 -1.90 4.86
N GLY A 128 -10.81 -2.81 3.96
CA GLY A 128 -10.44 -2.73 2.55
C GLY A 128 -9.07 -3.32 2.21
N GLU A 129 -8.41 -3.97 3.17
CA GLU A 129 -7.17 -4.70 2.91
C GLU A 129 -7.41 -5.93 2.03
N TYR A 130 -6.45 -6.23 1.15
CA TYR A 130 -6.54 -7.40 0.26
C TYR A 130 -6.01 -8.65 0.95
N ILE A 131 -6.86 -9.67 1.09
CA ILE A 131 -6.56 -10.95 1.74
C ILE A 131 -6.66 -12.06 0.69
N THR A 132 -5.60 -12.88 0.56
CA THR A 132 -5.58 -14.03 -0.36
C THR A 132 -6.59 -15.09 0.05
N THR A 133 -7.35 -15.62 -0.91
CA THR A 133 -8.34 -16.70 -0.72
C THR A 133 -7.79 -18.08 -1.01
N ARG A 134 -6.59 -18.14 -1.59
CA ARG A 134 -5.80 -19.34 -1.89
C ARG A 134 -4.34 -18.96 -2.02
N VAL A 135 -3.48 -19.95 -2.18
CA VAL A 135 -2.09 -19.72 -2.57
C VAL A 135 -2.06 -19.04 -3.96
N ILE A 136 -1.32 -17.93 -4.07
CA ILE A 136 -1.05 -17.24 -5.33
C ILE A 136 0.40 -17.59 -5.72
N GLN A 137 0.58 -18.12 -6.94
CA GLN A 137 1.90 -18.49 -7.41
C GLN A 137 2.69 -17.26 -7.86
N LYS A 138 4.03 -17.37 -7.84
CA LYS A 138 4.88 -16.36 -8.46
C LYS A 138 4.45 -16.11 -9.91
N ASP A 139 4.45 -14.83 -10.31
CA ASP A 139 4.04 -14.33 -11.63
C ASP A 139 2.54 -14.53 -11.96
N GLU A 140 1.72 -14.91 -10.98
CA GLU A 140 0.27 -14.94 -11.10
C GLU A 140 -0.32 -13.54 -10.88
N GLU A 141 -1.31 -13.14 -11.70
CA GLU A 141 -2.03 -11.88 -11.54
C GLU A 141 -2.95 -11.93 -10.30
N ILE A 142 -2.92 -10.86 -9.50
CA ILE A 142 -3.79 -10.67 -8.34
C ILE A 142 -5.09 -10.05 -8.84
N LEU A 143 -6.20 -10.73 -8.56
CA LEU A 143 -7.53 -10.38 -9.08
C LEU A 143 -8.58 -10.43 -7.97
N PHE A 144 -9.52 -9.49 -7.96
CA PHE A 144 -10.64 -9.54 -7.04
C PHE A 144 -12.00 -9.32 -7.71
N ASN A 145 -13.09 -9.69 -7.04
CA ASN A 145 -14.44 -9.61 -7.60
C ASN A 145 -15.13 -8.32 -7.17
N TYR A 146 -15.12 -7.29 -8.02
CA TYR A 146 -15.70 -5.97 -7.75
C TYR A 146 -17.17 -5.99 -7.32
N PRO A 147 -18.09 -6.75 -7.98
CA PRO A 147 -19.50 -6.72 -7.61
C PRO A 147 -19.82 -7.26 -6.22
N LEU A 148 -19.02 -8.20 -5.70
CA LEU A 148 -19.21 -8.74 -4.35
C LEU A 148 -18.80 -7.73 -3.28
N GLU A 149 -17.85 -6.87 -3.59
CA GLU A 149 -17.22 -5.95 -2.63
C GLU A 149 -17.96 -4.62 -2.51
N HIS A 150 -18.72 -4.19 -3.53
CA HIS A 150 -19.59 -2.99 -3.45
C HIS A 150 -20.68 -3.10 -2.37
N GLN A 151 -20.91 -4.29 -1.80
CA GLN A 151 -21.90 -4.50 -0.74
C GLN A 151 -21.35 -4.23 0.68
N ILE A 152 -20.03 -4.17 0.85
CA ILE A 152 -19.38 -4.05 2.17
C ILE A 152 -19.48 -2.63 2.72
N TRP A 153 -19.65 -1.62 1.87
CA TRP A 153 -19.61 -0.20 2.24
C TRP A 153 -20.97 0.53 2.21
N LYS A 154 -22.05 -0.23 2.25
CA LYS A 154 -23.42 0.32 2.34
C LYS A 154 -23.88 0.52 3.76
#